data_41ba0bb5126340a1b39adafda4e26c50
#
_entry.id   41ba0bb5126340a1b39adafda4e26c50
#
_cell.length_a   1.000
_cell.length_b   1.000
_cell.length_c   1.000
_cell.angle_alpha   90.00
_cell.angle_beta   90.00
_cell.angle_gamma   90.00
#
_symmetry.space_group_name_H-M   'P 1'
#
loop_
_entity.id
_entity.type
_entity.pdbx_description
1 polymer ?
#
loop_
_entity_poly.entity_id
_entity_poly.type
_entity_poly.pdbx_seq_one_letter_code
_entity_poly.pdbx_strand_id
1 'polypeptide(L)'
;MTKLLAILIDGSIYASWVFLMGLGMTLIYGVMKILNIAHGSLYALGAYMSASLIGFYYATGSYPPMLGYAMLPLAAVVVGLVAGLLIERGILRFMYGRDEVVMLLVTYSIFLILEDVAKLIWGVNPYFAYQPYGLLGTVEILDLIYPVYDFLLIAISLCCAAFVWWGLNRTRVGKLLIAVIHDREMSMAFGINVKLFFTVTFIIGAAFGALGGAVTAPKVSVVPGLGVEVIVLAFAVVVIGGLGSIEGAMIGSVIVGIVRAAAVHLLPEVELFVIYGVMALVLAFRPFGLFAGPEVRKI
;
A
#
# COMPACT_ATOMS: atom_id res chain seq x y z
N MET A 1 5.76 -14.39 -28.73
CA MET A 1 6.25 -14.87 -27.41
C MET A 1 6.77 -13.73 -26.55
N THR A 2 7.63 -12.86 -27.08
CA THR A 2 8.25 -11.72 -26.38
C THR A 2 7.22 -10.76 -25.77
N LYS A 3 6.15 -10.39 -26.50
CA LYS A 3 5.08 -9.51 -25.97
C LYS A 3 4.33 -10.11 -24.77
N LEU A 4 4.05 -11.41 -24.78
CA LEU A 4 3.37 -12.07 -23.67
C LEU A 4 4.25 -12.07 -22.42
N LEU A 5 5.55 -12.34 -22.60
CA LEU A 5 6.52 -12.30 -21.50
C LEU A 5 6.65 -10.89 -20.92
N ALA A 6 6.72 -9.86 -21.79
CA ALA A 6 6.72 -8.46 -21.36
C ALA A 6 5.48 -8.13 -20.50
N ILE A 7 4.29 -8.52 -20.95
CA ILE A 7 3.04 -8.31 -20.18
C ILE A 7 3.10 -8.98 -18.81
N LEU A 8 3.63 -10.21 -18.73
CA LEU A 8 3.72 -10.93 -17.45
C LEU A 8 4.73 -10.29 -16.50
N ILE A 9 5.90 -9.87 -17.01
CA ILE A 9 6.93 -9.24 -16.20
C ILE A 9 6.46 -7.85 -15.73
N ASP A 10 6.04 -6.98 -16.66
CA ASP A 10 5.57 -5.64 -16.34
C ASP A 10 4.35 -5.66 -15.43
N GLY A 11 3.42 -6.60 -15.69
CA GLY A 11 2.26 -6.83 -14.83
C GLY A 11 2.63 -7.26 -13.42
N SER A 12 3.62 -8.12 -13.26
CA SER A 12 4.12 -8.55 -11.96
C SER A 12 4.84 -7.44 -11.20
N ILE A 13 5.63 -6.62 -11.90
CA ILE A 13 6.29 -5.44 -11.34
C ILE A 13 5.24 -4.43 -10.86
N TYR A 14 4.24 -4.15 -11.68
CA TYR A 14 3.15 -3.26 -11.31
C TYR A 14 2.36 -3.80 -10.12
N ALA A 15 1.99 -5.08 -10.16
CA ALA A 15 1.27 -5.75 -9.09
C ALA A 15 2.00 -5.65 -7.74
N SER A 16 3.34 -5.69 -7.75
CA SER A 16 4.15 -5.73 -6.53
C SER A 16 3.99 -4.47 -5.66
N TRP A 17 4.08 -3.28 -6.23
CA TRP A 17 3.97 -2.06 -5.45
C TRP A 17 2.52 -1.68 -5.13
N VAL A 18 1.58 -1.96 -6.04
CA VAL A 18 0.15 -1.77 -5.75
C VAL A 18 -0.31 -2.72 -4.66
N PHE A 19 0.25 -3.95 -4.62
CA PHE A 19 0.00 -4.89 -3.53
C PHE A 19 0.48 -4.35 -2.17
N LEU A 20 1.67 -3.76 -2.06
CA LEU A 20 2.16 -3.19 -0.80
C LEU A 20 1.19 -2.16 -0.23
N MET A 21 0.67 -1.30 -1.09
CA MET A 21 -0.35 -0.34 -0.70
C MET A 21 -1.67 -1.00 -0.32
N GLY A 22 -2.15 -1.94 -1.15
CA GLY A 22 -3.35 -2.72 -0.87
C GLY A 22 -3.24 -3.57 0.40
N LEU A 23 -2.05 -4.09 0.71
CA LEU A 23 -1.77 -4.86 1.93
C LEU A 23 -2.01 -4.01 3.19
N GLY A 24 -1.47 -2.79 3.22
CA GLY A 24 -1.67 -1.88 4.34
C GLY A 24 -3.14 -1.50 4.53
N MET A 25 -3.83 -1.18 3.43
CA MET A 25 -5.25 -0.84 3.43
C MET A 25 -6.13 -2.02 3.86
N THR A 26 -5.84 -3.22 3.35
CA THR A 26 -6.54 -4.47 3.70
C THR A 26 -6.36 -4.81 5.18
N LEU A 27 -5.17 -4.61 5.74
CA LEU A 27 -4.90 -4.85 7.14
C LEU A 27 -5.71 -3.89 8.04
N ILE A 28 -5.71 -2.60 7.71
CA ILE A 28 -6.51 -1.60 8.45
C ILE A 28 -8.00 -1.94 8.37
N TYR A 29 -8.53 -2.15 7.16
CA TYR A 29 -9.94 -2.47 6.98
C TYR A 29 -10.32 -3.80 7.64
N GLY A 30 -9.50 -4.82 7.51
CA GLY A 30 -9.75 -6.14 8.10
C GLY A 30 -10.01 -6.07 9.60
N VAL A 31 -9.21 -5.26 10.31
CA VAL A 31 -9.24 -5.16 11.79
C VAL A 31 -10.22 -4.09 12.27
N MET A 32 -10.20 -2.92 11.64
CA MET A 32 -10.91 -1.74 12.15
C MET A 32 -12.25 -1.51 11.45
N LYS A 33 -12.48 -2.14 10.28
CA LYS A 33 -13.65 -1.93 9.40
C LYS A 33 -13.80 -0.47 8.96
N ILE A 34 -12.68 0.22 8.75
CA ILE A 34 -12.63 1.62 8.31
C ILE A 34 -12.03 1.69 6.93
N LEU A 35 -12.76 2.26 5.98
CA LEU A 35 -12.24 2.65 4.68
C LEU A 35 -11.39 3.91 4.83
N ASN A 36 -10.07 3.75 4.79
CA ASN A 36 -9.14 4.85 5.04
C ASN A 36 -8.67 5.51 3.73
N ILE A 37 -9.31 6.61 3.33
CA ILE A 37 -8.90 7.38 2.14
C ILE A 37 -7.52 8.04 2.36
N ALA A 38 -7.19 8.43 3.60
CA ALA A 38 -5.88 8.99 3.92
C ALA A 38 -4.70 8.03 3.65
N HIS A 39 -4.99 6.77 3.31
CA HIS A 39 -3.96 5.80 2.95
C HIS A 39 -3.15 6.22 1.70
N GLY A 40 -3.78 6.94 0.76
CA GLY A 40 -3.09 7.53 -0.39
C GLY A 40 -2.05 8.58 0.02
N SER A 41 -2.38 9.44 0.99
CA SER A 41 -1.42 10.42 1.51
C SER A 41 -0.28 9.74 2.29
N LEU A 42 -0.53 8.62 2.96
CA LEU A 42 0.54 7.84 3.61
C LEU A 42 1.54 7.30 2.59
N TYR A 43 1.06 6.83 1.43
CA TYR A 43 1.91 6.46 0.32
C TYR A 43 2.73 7.66 -0.19
N ALA A 44 2.08 8.79 -0.45
CA ALA A 44 2.76 10.00 -0.92
C ALA A 44 3.82 10.48 0.09
N LEU A 45 3.50 10.53 1.39
CA LEU A 45 4.45 10.87 2.45
C LEU A 45 5.64 9.88 2.50
N GLY A 46 5.39 8.58 2.28
CA GLY A 46 6.44 7.58 2.16
C GLY A 46 7.38 7.86 1.00
N ALA A 47 6.84 8.24 -0.16
CA ALA A 47 7.61 8.61 -1.34
C ALA A 47 8.43 9.89 -1.11
N TYR A 48 7.84 10.95 -0.57
CA TYR A 48 8.53 12.20 -0.24
C TYR A 48 9.63 11.99 0.81
N MET A 49 9.33 11.28 1.89
CA MET A 49 10.31 10.98 2.94
C MET A 49 11.48 10.16 2.39
N SER A 50 11.19 9.15 1.58
CA SER A 50 12.20 8.32 0.93
C SER A 50 13.09 9.15 0.01
N ALA A 51 12.49 9.97 -0.86
CA ALA A 51 13.24 10.85 -1.76
C ALA A 51 14.15 11.82 -0.99
N SER A 52 13.67 12.37 0.13
CA SER A 52 14.46 13.26 0.99
C SER A 52 15.61 12.53 1.68
N LEU A 53 15.37 11.34 2.24
CA LEU A 53 16.42 10.55 2.91
C LEU A 53 17.48 10.08 1.92
N ILE A 54 17.07 9.64 0.72
CA ILE A 54 17.99 9.25 -0.36
C ILE A 54 18.81 10.46 -0.81
N GLY A 55 18.15 11.59 -1.08
CA GLY A 55 18.83 12.83 -1.47
C GLY A 55 19.88 13.27 -0.43
N PHE A 56 19.50 13.26 0.85
CA PHE A 56 20.41 13.57 1.95
C PHE A 56 21.58 12.57 2.04
N TYR A 57 21.29 11.26 1.92
CA TYR A 57 22.29 10.21 1.99
C TYR A 57 23.36 10.35 0.91
N TYR A 58 22.95 10.54 -0.35
CA TYR A 58 23.89 10.66 -1.47
C TYR A 58 24.59 12.04 -1.53
N ALA A 59 23.97 13.08 -1.00
CA ALA A 59 24.63 14.40 -0.91
C ALA A 59 25.85 14.41 0.02
N THR A 60 25.89 13.52 1.01
CA THR A 60 27.04 13.42 1.93
C THR A 60 28.28 12.76 1.32
N GLY A 61 28.12 11.98 0.24
CA GLY A 61 29.21 11.42 -0.58
C GLY A 61 30.15 10.41 0.10
N SER A 62 29.95 10.11 1.39
CA SER A 62 30.94 9.40 2.23
C SER A 62 30.56 7.97 2.58
N TYR A 63 29.44 7.45 2.09
CA TYR A 63 28.88 6.15 2.49
C TYR A 63 28.74 5.18 1.32
N PRO A 64 28.80 3.85 1.60
CA PRO A 64 28.62 2.84 0.55
C PRO A 64 27.26 3.01 -0.16
N PRO A 65 27.24 3.10 -1.51
CA PRO A 65 25.99 3.34 -2.25
C PRO A 65 24.86 2.35 -1.93
N MET A 66 25.19 1.09 -1.65
CA MET A 66 24.22 0.03 -1.34
C MET A 66 23.41 0.29 -0.04
N LEU A 67 23.97 1.06 0.92
CA LEU A 67 23.20 1.42 2.13
C LEU A 67 22.05 2.39 1.84
N GLY A 68 22.03 3.04 0.69
CA GLY A 68 20.90 3.86 0.22
C GLY A 68 19.57 3.09 0.19
N TYR A 69 19.62 1.76 -0.04
CA TYR A 69 18.42 0.93 0.04
C TYR A 69 17.81 0.86 1.44
N ALA A 70 18.59 1.04 2.49
CA ALA A 70 18.08 1.06 3.87
C ALA A 70 17.21 2.31 4.14
N MET A 71 17.37 3.37 3.34
CA MET A 71 16.54 4.58 3.46
C MET A 71 15.08 4.33 3.09
N LEU A 72 14.80 3.34 2.22
CA LEU A 72 13.45 2.97 1.81
C LEU A 72 12.60 2.44 2.99
N PRO A 73 12.98 1.36 3.66
CA PRO A 73 12.22 0.89 4.83
C PRO A 73 12.29 1.87 6.01
N LEU A 74 13.36 2.64 6.16
CA LEU A 74 13.46 3.67 7.19
C LEU A 74 12.39 4.74 6.98
N ALA A 75 12.20 5.23 5.74
CA ALA A 75 11.14 6.18 5.41
C ALA A 75 9.76 5.63 5.78
N ALA A 76 9.51 4.36 5.40
CA ALA A 76 8.25 3.70 5.69
C ALA A 76 7.96 3.58 7.20
N VAL A 77 8.97 3.20 7.98
CA VAL A 77 8.85 3.09 9.45
C VAL A 77 8.62 4.46 10.08
N VAL A 78 9.36 5.49 9.67
CA VAL A 78 9.19 6.86 10.19
C VAL A 78 7.79 7.38 9.90
N VAL A 79 7.34 7.28 8.65
CA VAL A 79 5.99 7.74 8.26
C VAL A 79 4.91 6.90 8.96
N GLY A 80 5.05 5.59 8.98
CA GLY A 80 4.11 4.69 9.66
C GLY A 80 3.97 5.00 11.14
N LEU A 81 5.09 5.23 11.85
CA LEU A 81 5.07 5.60 13.27
C LEU A 81 4.51 7.01 13.48
N VAL A 82 5.04 8.02 12.80
CA VAL A 82 4.67 9.42 13.06
C VAL A 82 3.27 9.70 12.56
N ALA A 83 3.02 9.56 11.27
CA ALA A 83 1.71 9.83 10.69
C ALA A 83 0.66 8.83 11.19
N GLY A 84 1.00 7.55 11.32
CA GLY A 84 0.11 6.53 11.84
C GLY A 84 -0.35 6.80 13.26
N LEU A 85 0.57 7.17 14.18
CA LEU A 85 0.21 7.55 15.55
C LEU A 85 -0.61 8.84 15.60
N LEU A 86 -0.22 9.86 14.85
CA LEU A 86 -0.92 11.15 14.83
C LEU A 86 -2.36 11.00 14.32
N ILE A 87 -2.56 10.25 13.25
CA ILE A 87 -3.89 10.02 12.67
C ILE A 87 -4.74 9.17 13.60
N GLU A 88 -4.22 8.03 14.05
CA GLU A 88 -5.01 7.09 14.85
C GLU A 88 -5.34 7.66 16.23
N ARG A 89 -4.32 8.09 17.01
CA ARG A 89 -4.53 8.59 18.36
C ARG A 89 -5.09 10.01 18.40
N GLY A 90 -4.74 10.85 17.42
CA GLY A 90 -5.19 12.24 17.36
C GLY A 90 -6.61 12.38 16.86
N ILE A 91 -7.07 11.52 15.94
CA ILE A 91 -8.35 11.70 15.27
C ILE A 91 -9.21 10.44 15.30
N LEU A 92 -8.76 9.32 14.71
CA LEU A 92 -9.62 8.14 14.49
C LEU A 92 -10.09 7.50 15.79
N ARG A 93 -9.27 7.50 16.81
CA ARG A 93 -9.61 6.96 18.14
C ARG A 93 -10.85 7.58 18.75
N PHE A 94 -11.11 8.86 18.49
CA PHE A 94 -12.29 9.57 19.01
C PHE A 94 -13.54 9.32 18.14
N MET A 95 -13.34 8.72 16.97
CA MET A 95 -14.41 8.47 16.01
C MET A 95 -14.87 7.00 15.98
N TYR A 96 -14.24 6.11 16.75
CA TYR A 96 -14.63 4.70 16.79
C TYR A 96 -16.09 4.53 17.21
N GLY A 97 -16.84 3.72 16.45
CA GLY A 97 -18.27 3.48 16.67
C GLY A 97 -19.19 4.52 16.00
N ARG A 98 -18.62 5.49 15.29
CA ARG A 98 -19.40 6.38 14.41
C ARG A 98 -19.81 5.67 13.12
N ASP A 99 -20.79 6.22 12.46
CA ASP A 99 -21.27 5.75 11.14
C ASP A 99 -20.13 5.69 10.11
N GLU A 100 -20.20 4.71 9.19
CA GLU A 100 -19.18 4.47 8.17
C GLU A 100 -18.98 5.69 7.24
N VAL A 101 -20.06 6.41 6.93
CA VAL A 101 -20.01 7.62 6.09
C VAL A 101 -19.23 8.73 6.80
N VAL A 102 -19.46 8.90 8.12
CA VAL A 102 -18.73 9.88 8.94
C VAL A 102 -17.24 9.52 8.98
N MET A 103 -16.91 8.25 9.15
CA MET A 103 -15.50 7.79 9.14
C MET A 103 -14.84 8.03 7.79
N LEU A 104 -15.55 7.81 6.70
CA LEU A 104 -15.05 8.08 5.35
C LEU A 104 -14.78 9.56 5.13
N LEU A 105 -15.69 10.44 5.55
CA LEU A 105 -15.50 11.91 5.47
C LEU A 105 -14.31 12.39 6.32
N VAL A 106 -14.13 11.83 7.51
CA VAL A 106 -12.98 12.15 8.37
C VAL A 106 -11.67 11.72 7.72
N THR A 107 -11.58 10.50 7.19
CA THR A 107 -10.36 10.03 6.52
C THR A 107 -10.08 10.81 5.23
N TYR A 108 -11.10 11.25 4.51
CA TYR A 108 -10.97 12.15 3.37
C TYR A 108 -10.45 13.54 3.78
N SER A 109 -10.96 14.11 4.88
CA SER A 109 -10.45 15.38 5.40
C SER A 109 -8.98 15.28 5.82
N ILE A 110 -8.59 14.17 6.46
CA ILE A 110 -7.19 13.87 6.79
C ILE A 110 -6.35 13.79 5.51
N PHE A 111 -6.87 13.13 4.47
CA PHE A 111 -6.22 13.04 3.17
C PHE A 111 -5.89 14.43 2.62
N LEU A 112 -6.86 15.35 2.57
CA LEU A 112 -6.65 16.72 2.08
C LEU A 112 -5.64 17.51 2.92
N ILE A 113 -5.72 17.38 4.25
CA ILE A 113 -4.76 18.02 5.17
C ILE A 113 -3.33 17.52 4.90
N LEU A 114 -3.14 16.21 4.74
CA LEU A 114 -1.82 15.64 4.50
C LEU A 114 -1.26 16.01 3.12
N GLU A 115 -2.10 16.15 2.10
CA GLU A 115 -1.69 16.64 0.77
C GLU A 115 -1.17 18.10 0.87
N ASP A 116 -1.85 18.95 1.63
CA ASP A 116 -1.40 20.32 1.82
C ASP A 116 -0.17 20.42 2.73
N VAL A 117 -0.08 19.59 3.77
CA VAL A 117 1.13 19.45 4.60
C VAL A 117 2.32 19.01 3.76
N ALA A 118 2.14 18.06 2.83
CA ALA A 118 3.20 17.65 1.94
C ALA A 118 3.70 18.82 1.06
N LYS A 119 2.78 19.63 0.49
CA LYS A 119 3.15 20.83 -0.27
C LYS A 119 3.86 21.88 0.58
N LEU A 120 3.45 22.04 1.84
CA LEU A 120 4.11 22.98 2.76
C LEU A 120 5.54 22.57 3.11
N ILE A 121 5.82 21.26 3.25
CA ILE A 121 7.13 20.74 3.64
C ILE A 121 8.06 20.62 2.43
N TRP A 122 7.58 20.04 1.32
CA TRP A 122 8.39 19.70 0.14
C TRP A 122 8.18 20.67 -1.05
N GLY A 123 7.18 21.52 -0.97
CA GLY A 123 6.82 22.43 -2.07
C GLY A 123 6.01 21.73 -3.17
N VAL A 124 5.92 22.42 -4.32
CA VAL A 124 5.14 21.96 -5.49
C VAL A 124 6.01 21.39 -6.61
N ASN A 125 7.32 21.52 -6.50
CA ASN A 125 8.23 21.03 -7.51
C ASN A 125 8.41 19.51 -7.40
N PRO A 126 8.62 18.78 -8.52
CA PRO A 126 8.90 17.37 -8.51
C PRO A 126 10.19 17.03 -7.74
N TYR A 127 10.13 15.99 -6.90
CA TYR A 127 11.29 15.40 -6.24
C TYR A 127 11.75 14.16 -6.99
N PHE A 128 13.07 14.01 -7.15
CA PHE A 128 13.69 12.88 -7.84
C PHE A 128 14.71 12.20 -6.94
N ALA A 129 14.66 10.89 -6.86
CA ALA A 129 15.55 10.08 -6.01
C ALA A 129 15.98 8.78 -6.72
N TYR A 130 16.38 8.87 -7.99
CA TYR A 130 16.65 7.70 -8.85
C TYR A 130 18.00 7.02 -8.61
N GLN A 131 18.85 7.50 -7.71
CA GLN A 131 20.15 6.89 -7.46
C GLN A 131 20.06 5.39 -7.11
N PRO A 132 19.16 4.91 -6.22
CA PRO A 132 19.06 3.49 -5.95
C PRO A 132 18.58 2.66 -7.13
N TYR A 133 17.80 3.23 -8.06
CA TYR A 133 17.20 2.50 -9.17
C TYR A 133 18.24 1.88 -10.11
N GLY A 134 19.31 2.61 -10.40
CA GLY A 134 20.38 2.17 -11.30
C GLY A 134 21.50 1.36 -10.67
N LEU A 135 21.60 1.30 -9.33
CA LEU A 135 22.75 0.70 -8.64
C LEU A 135 22.95 -0.80 -8.88
N LEU A 136 21.86 -1.54 -9.04
CA LEU A 136 21.89 -2.99 -9.26
C LEU A 136 22.10 -3.38 -10.72
N GLY A 137 22.16 -2.38 -11.62
CA GLY A 137 22.29 -2.61 -13.05
C GLY A 137 21.02 -3.14 -13.69
N THR A 138 21.17 -3.74 -14.86
CA THR A 138 20.07 -4.25 -15.69
C THR A 138 20.29 -5.72 -16.05
N VAL A 139 19.19 -6.44 -16.27
CA VAL A 139 19.19 -7.82 -16.80
C VAL A 139 18.49 -7.82 -18.15
N GLU A 140 19.06 -8.51 -19.12
CA GLU A 140 18.47 -8.74 -20.42
C GLU A 140 17.71 -10.09 -20.43
N ILE A 141 16.44 -10.04 -20.78
CA ILE A 141 15.57 -11.22 -20.86
C ILE A 141 14.90 -11.23 -22.24
N LEU A 142 15.32 -12.10 -23.14
CA LEU A 142 14.78 -12.23 -24.50
C LEU A 142 14.66 -10.87 -25.23
N ASP A 143 15.77 -10.15 -25.34
CA ASP A 143 15.88 -8.83 -25.98
C ASP A 143 15.15 -7.67 -25.25
N LEU A 144 14.66 -7.91 -24.02
CA LEU A 144 14.07 -6.88 -23.15
C LEU A 144 15.03 -6.56 -22.00
N ILE A 145 15.32 -5.28 -21.80
CA ILE A 145 16.22 -4.81 -20.75
C ILE A 145 15.38 -4.35 -19.54
N TYR A 146 15.56 -5.00 -18.40
CA TYR A 146 14.90 -4.68 -17.15
C TYR A 146 15.91 -4.25 -16.07
N PRO A 147 15.66 -3.18 -15.31
CA PRO A 147 16.43 -2.89 -14.11
C PRO A 147 16.22 -3.99 -13.05
N VAL A 148 17.32 -4.43 -12.43
CA VAL A 148 17.24 -5.44 -11.35
C VAL A 148 16.41 -4.93 -10.17
N TYR A 149 16.33 -3.63 -9.99
CA TYR A 149 15.49 -2.99 -8.98
C TYR A 149 13.99 -3.38 -9.11
N ASP A 150 13.48 -3.56 -10.32
CA ASP A 150 12.09 -3.95 -10.53
C ASP A 150 11.80 -5.37 -9.99
N PHE A 151 12.76 -6.29 -10.08
CA PHE A 151 12.66 -7.60 -9.45
C PHE A 151 12.81 -7.53 -7.93
N LEU A 152 13.60 -6.57 -7.42
CA LEU A 152 13.68 -6.28 -5.98
C LEU A 152 12.31 -5.85 -5.43
N LEU A 153 11.52 -5.06 -6.17
CA LEU A 153 10.16 -4.69 -5.75
C LEU A 153 9.26 -5.93 -5.58
N ILE A 154 9.34 -6.88 -6.51
CA ILE A 154 8.60 -8.15 -6.40
C ILE A 154 9.04 -8.91 -5.15
N ALA A 155 10.35 -9.01 -4.91
CA ALA A 155 10.88 -9.71 -3.75
C ALA A 155 10.43 -9.04 -2.43
N ILE A 156 10.49 -7.70 -2.34
CA ILE A 156 10.02 -6.94 -1.17
C ILE A 156 8.52 -7.21 -0.93
N SER A 157 7.70 -7.16 -1.97
CA SER A 157 6.25 -7.38 -1.83
C SER A 157 5.93 -8.79 -1.33
N LEU A 158 6.61 -9.82 -1.86
CA LEU A 158 6.45 -11.19 -1.41
C LEU A 158 6.95 -11.40 0.03
N CYS A 159 8.07 -10.77 0.41
CA CYS A 159 8.56 -10.79 1.79
C CYS A 159 7.56 -10.13 2.75
N CYS A 160 6.96 -9.01 2.37
CA CYS A 160 5.92 -8.34 3.16
C CYS A 160 4.67 -9.22 3.29
N ALA A 161 4.23 -9.87 2.20
CA ALA A 161 3.11 -10.80 2.23
C ALA A 161 3.38 -11.98 3.18
N ALA A 162 4.55 -12.60 3.07
CA ALA A 162 4.99 -13.70 3.92
C ALA A 162 5.09 -13.27 5.39
N PHE A 163 5.63 -12.07 5.65
CA PHE A 163 5.75 -11.51 6.99
C PHE A 163 4.38 -11.31 7.65
N VAL A 164 3.42 -10.71 6.94
CA VAL A 164 2.07 -10.48 7.48
C VAL A 164 1.34 -11.81 7.65
N TRP A 165 1.42 -12.71 6.69
CA TRP A 165 0.83 -14.04 6.79
C TRP A 165 1.38 -14.82 8.00
N TRP A 166 2.71 -14.82 8.18
CA TRP A 166 3.37 -15.45 9.33
C TRP A 166 2.96 -14.77 10.64
N GLY A 167 2.95 -13.44 10.67
CA GLY A 167 2.55 -12.65 11.83
C GLY A 167 1.14 -13.00 12.31
N LEU A 168 0.19 -13.07 11.38
CA LEU A 168 -1.22 -13.37 11.71
C LEU A 168 -1.42 -14.83 12.11
N ASN A 169 -0.85 -15.78 11.37
CA ASN A 169 -1.19 -17.20 11.53
C ASN A 169 -0.32 -17.92 12.57
N ARG A 170 0.93 -17.47 12.78
CA ARG A 170 1.91 -18.18 13.60
C ARG A 170 2.23 -17.50 14.93
N THR A 171 1.91 -16.22 15.12
CA THR A 171 2.22 -15.52 16.37
C THR A 171 1.03 -15.48 17.33
N ARG A 172 1.31 -15.34 18.64
CA ARG A 172 0.27 -15.14 19.66
C ARG A 172 -0.50 -13.83 19.44
N VAL A 173 0.21 -12.78 19.05
CA VAL A 173 -0.37 -11.45 18.78
C VAL A 173 -1.32 -11.53 17.58
N GLY A 174 -0.93 -12.24 16.50
CA GLY A 174 -1.80 -12.44 15.35
C GLY A 174 -3.08 -13.21 15.69
N LYS A 175 -2.98 -14.27 16.50
CA LYS A 175 -4.17 -15.03 16.96
C LYS A 175 -5.11 -14.17 17.80
N LEU A 176 -4.59 -13.31 18.67
CA LEU A 176 -5.39 -12.34 19.43
C LEU A 176 -6.03 -11.30 18.49
N LEU A 177 -5.30 -10.83 17.47
CA LEU A 177 -5.85 -9.91 16.47
C LEU A 177 -7.01 -10.55 15.71
N ILE A 178 -6.87 -11.80 15.28
CA ILE A 178 -7.95 -12.57 14.63
C ILE A 178 -9.17 -12.69 15.56
N ALA A 179 -8.97 -12.93 16.85
CA ALA A 179 -10.07 -12.95 17.83
C ALA A 179 -10.79 -11.59 17.91
N VAL A 180 -10.04 -10.49 17.94
CA VAL A 180 -10.59 -9.11 17.95
C VAL A 180 -11.39 -8.82 16.66
N ILE A 181 -10.96 -9.36 15.52
CA ILE A 181 -11.68 -9.20 14.23
C ILE A 181 -13.04 -9.91 14.28
N HIS A 182 -13.09 -11.13 14.88
CA HIS A 182 -14.31 -11.94 14.91
C HIS A 182 -15.32 -11.45 15.95
N ASP A 183 -14.86 -11.11 17.14
CA ASP A 183 -15.72 -10.63 18.22
C ASP A 183 -14.98 -9.63 19.12
N ARG A 184 -15.28 -8.36 18.88
CA ARG A 184 -14.69 -7.23 19.61
C ARG A 184 -15.16 -7.19 21.07
N GLU A 185 -16.46 -7.43 21.32
CA GLU A 185 -17.05 -7.31 22.64
C GLU A 185 -16.56 -8.44 23.55
N MET A 186 -16.55 -9.66 23.04
CA MET A 186 -16.04 -10.80 23.78
C MET A 186 -14.53 -10.65 24.06
N SER A 187 -13.76 -10.15 23.09
CA SER A 187 -12.32 -9.87 23.28
C SER A 187 -12.08 -8.87 24.42
N MET A 188 -12.88 -7.81 24.49
CA MET A 188 -12.82 -6.86 25.62
C MET A 188 -13.20 -7.50 26.94
N ALA A 189 -14.20 -8.38 26.97
CA ALA A 189 -14.60 -9.11 28.17
C ALA A 189 -13.49 -10.03 28.69
N PHE A 190 -12.66 -10.58 27.81
CA PHE A 190 -11.45 -11.35 28.18
C PHE A 190 -10.24 -10.47 28.52
N GLY A 191 -10.41 -9.14 28.63
CA GLY A 191 -9.34 -8.22 29.03
C GLY A 191 -8.37 -7.85 27.93
N ILE A 192 -8.69 -8.14 26.65
CA ILE A 192 -7.84 -7.74 25.53
C ILE A 192 -8.01 -6.24 25.27
N ASN A 193 -6.89 -5.51 25.20
CA ASN A 193 -6.90 -4.08 24.92
C ASN A 193 -7.09 -3.83 23.40
N VAL A 194 -8.35 -3.86 22.94
CA VAL A 194 -8.73 -3.67 21.54
C VAL A 194 -8.19 -2.35 20.97
N LYS A 195 -8.17 -1.27 21.76
CA LYS A 195 -7.64 0.03 21.32
C LYS A 195 -6.17 -0.03 20.97
N LEU A 196 -5.37 -0.80 21.73
CA LEU A 196 -3.95 -1.00 21.43
C LEU A 196 -3.78 -1.77 20.12
N PHE A 197 -4.59 -2.82 19.91
CA PHE A 197 -4.56 -3.58 18.65
C PHE A 197 -4.89 -2.69 17.44
N PHE A 198 -5.85 -1.79 17.58
CA PHE A 198 -6.19 -0.83 16.53
C PHE A 198 -5.04 0.12 16.23
N THR A 199 -4.44 0.73 17.27
CA THR A 199 -3.27 1.62 17.09
C THR A 199 -2.12 0.89 16.39
N VAL A 200 -1.75 -0.32 16.84
CA VAL A 200 -0.65 -1.09 16.27
C VAL A 200 -0.96 -1.48 14.82
N THR A 201 -2.18 -1.95 14.55
CA THR A 201 -2.61 -2.31 13.19
C THR A 201 -2.58 -1.11 12.25
N PHE A 202 -3.04 0.05 12.71
CA PHE A 202 -3.02 1.26 11.90
C PHE A 202 -1.59 1.70 11.57
N ILE A 203 -0.68 1.68 12.55
CA ILE A 203 0.75 1.99 12.34
C ILE A 203 1.38 1.05 11.32
N ILE A 204 1.16 -0.27 11.47
CA ILE A 204 1.71 -1.27 10.55
C ILE A 204 1.11 -1.09 9.15
N GLY A 205 -0.20 -0.89 9.04
CA GLY A 205 -0.86 -0.63 7.77
C GLY A 205 -0.36 0.66 7.11
N ALA A 206 -0.21 1.75 7.90
CA ALA A 206 0.37 3.00 7.44
C ALA A 206 1.82 2.83 6.96
N ALA A 207 2.63 2.01 7.66
CA ALA A 207 3.99 1.71 7.24
C ALA A 207 4.03 0.93 5.92
N PHE A 208 3.10 0.00 5.66
CA PHE A 208 3.01 -0.67 4.35
C PHE A 208 2.59 0.27 3.23
N GLY A 209 1.63 1.17 3.47
CA GLY A 209 1.28 2.21 2.51
C GLY A 209 2.47 3.11 2.19
N ALA A 210 3.17 3.58 3.22
CA ALA A 210 4.37 4.39 3.08
C ALA A 210 5.53 3.61 2.42
N LEU A 211 5.66 2.30 2.68
CA LEU A 211 6.66 1.45 2.02
C LEU A 211 6.40 1.36 0.52
N GLY A 212 5.12 1.18 0.12
CA GLY A 212 4.74 1.22 -1.30
C GLY A 212 5.23 2.50 -1.98
N GLY A 213 5.00 3.67 -1.35
CA GLY A 213 5.51 4.96 -1.84
C GLY A 213 7.04 5.06 -1.82
N ALA A 214 7.66 4.63 -0.72
CA ALA A 214 9.11 4.69 -0.57
C ALA A 214 9.86 3.88 -1.64
N VAL A 215 9.38 2.67 -1.95
CA VAL A 215 10.04 1.81 -2.95
C VAL A 215 9.73 2.21 -4.40
N THR A 216 8.69 3.00 -4.65
CA THR A 216 8.38 3.53 -5.98
C THR A 216 9.05 4.87 -6.25
N ALA A 217 9.41 5.65 -5.22
CA ALA A 217 10.07 6.95 -5.34
C ALA A 217 11.34 6.96 -6.22
N PRO A 218 12.22 5.92 -6.19
CA PRO A 218 13.35 5.86 -7.12
C PRO A 218 12.99 5.64 -8.58
N LYS A 219 11.78 5.14 -8.86
CA LYS A 219 11.30 4.81 -10.21
C LYS A 219 10.49 5.95 -10.86
N VAL A 220 9.78 6.73 -10.04
CA VAL A 220 8.90 7.80 -10.50
C VAL A 220 9.21 9.11 -9.80
N SER A 221 8.95 10.24 -10.47
CA SER A 221 9.01 11.54 -9.80
C SER A 221 7.93 11.68 -8.75
N VAL A 222 8.29 12.16 -7.57
CA VAL A 222 7.34 12.42 -6.50
C VAL A 222 6.77 13.82 -6.69
N VAL A 223 5.48 13.90 -6.97
CA VAL A 223 4.76 15.15 -7.27
C VAL A 223 3.55 15.30 -6.36
N PRO A 224 3.09 16.53 -6.09
CA PRO A 224 1.82 16.75 -5.42
C PRO A 224 0.66 16.08 -6.17
N GLY A 225 -0.27 15.48 -5.42
CA GLY A 225 -1.39 14.73 -6.01
C GLY A 225 -1.10 13.23 -6.25
N LEU A 226 0.13 12.77 -6.06
CA LEU A 226 0.48 11.35 -6.21
C LEU A 226 -0.42 10.43 -5.37
N GLY A 227 -0.81 10.87 -4.17
CA GLY A 227 -1.71 10.13 -3.28
C GLY A 227 -3.09 9.91 -3.87
N VAL A 228 -3.60 10.87 -4.67
CA VAL A 228 -4.93 10.79 -5.31
C VAL A 228 -4.97 9.67 -6.35
N GLU A 229 -3.95 9.60 -7.19
CA GLU A 229 -3.89 8.59 -8.25
C GLU A 229 -3.79 7.19 -7.66
N VAL A 230 -2.94 7.04 -6.65
CA VAL A 230 -2.61 5.72 -6.11
C VAL A 230 -3.72 5.19 -5.18
N ILE A 231 -4.46 6.06 -4.46
CA ILE A 231 -5.55 5.58 -3.59
C ILE A 231 -6.66 4.88 -4.40
N VAL A 232 -6.97 5.37 -5.60
CA VAL A 232 -7.99 4.77 -6.46
C VAL A 232 -7.56 3.37 -6.92
N LEU A 233 -6.28 3.20 -7.26
CA LEU A 233 -5.71 1.90 -7.63
C LEU A 233 -5.71 0.92 -6.45
N ALA A 234 -5.39 1.39 -5.25
CA ALA A 234 -5.45 0.57 -4.04
C ALA A 234 -6.87 0.11 -3.74
N PHE A 235 -7.86 1.00 -3.87
CA PHE A 235 -9.26 0.63 -3.74
C PHE A 235 -9.65 -0.42 -4.78
N ALA A 236 -9.27 -0.25 -6.05
CA ALA A 236 -9.57 -1.22 -7.09
C ALA A 236 -9.02 -2.61 -6.71
N VAL A 237 -7.75 -2.71 -6.29
CA VAL A 237 -7.12 -3.97 -5.89
C VAL A 237 -7.82 -4.61 -4.69
N VAL A 238 -8.09 -3.82 -3.64
CA VAL A 238 -8.69 -4.33 -2.39
C VAL A 238 -10.16 -4.72 -2.60
N VAL A 239 -10.88 -3.99 -3.44
CA VAL A 239 -12.27 -4.31 -3.78
C VAL A 239 -12.35 -5.53 -4.69
N ILE A 240 -11.50 -5.65 -5.72
CA ILE A 240 -11.41 -6.84 -6.58
C ILE A 240 -11.03 -8.06 -5.72
N GLY A 241 -10.03 -7.92 -4.87
CA GLY A 241 -9.57 -8.99 -4.00
C GLY A 241 -10.59 -9.41 -2.96
N GLY A 242 -11.34 -8.47 -2.44
CA GLY A 242 -12.27 -8.60 -1.30
C GLY A 242 -11.74 -7.88 -0.06
N LEU A 243 -12.56 -6.98 0.46
CA LEU A 243 -12.22 -6.11 1.58
C LEU A 243 -11.80 -6.90 2.83
N GLY A 244 -10.59 -6.69 3.31
CA GLY A 244 -10.05 -7.34 4.52
C GLY A 244 -9.42 -8.72 4.29
N SER A 245 -9.30 -9.19 3.03
CA SER A 245 -8.60 -10.43 2.68
C SER A 245 -7.22 -10.13 2.11
N ILE A 246 -6.15 -10.61 2.77
CA ILE A 246 -4.77 -10.41 2.33
C ILE A 246 -4.50 -11.23 1.06
N GLU A 247 -4.96 -12.48 1.02
CA GLU A 247 -4.89 -13.35 -0.15
C GLU A 247 -5.64 -12.72 -1.32
N GLY A 248 -6.81 -12.11 -1.01
CA GLY A 248 -7.60 -11.36 -1.98
C GLY A 248 -6.83 -10.16 -2.54
N ALA A 249 -6.21 -9.34 -1.69
CA ALA A 249 -5.42 -8.19 -2.12
C ALA A 249 -4.24 -8.62 -3.01
N MET A 250 -3.59 -9.76 -2.70
CA MET A 250 -2.50 -10.29 -3.53
C MET A 250 -2.99 -10.71 -4.92
N ILE A 251 -4.08 -11.46 -4.99
CA ILE A 251 -4.65 -11.89 -6.28
C ILE A 251 -5.22 -10.71 -7.04
N GLY A 252 -5.92 -9.78 -6.35
CA GLY A 252 -6.43 -8.55 -6.94
C GLY A 252 -5.32 -7.69 -7.57
N SER A 253 -4.18 -7.56 -6.88
CA SER A 253 -3.03 -6.83 -7.42
C SER A 253 -2.44 -7.49 -8.66
N VAL A 254 -2.34 -8.82 -8.69
CA VAL A 254 -1.86 -9.58 -9.87
C VAL A 254 -2.83 -9.40 -11.05
N ILE A 255 -4.14 -9.49 -10.81
CA ILE A 255 -5.14 -9.27 -11.86
C ILE A 255 -5.01 -7.84 -12.42
N VAL A 256 -5.02 -6.83 -11.56
CA VAL A 256 -4.90 -5.42 -11.96
C VAL A 256 -3.58 -5.18 -12.69
N GLY A 257 -2.46 -5.71 -12.18
CA GLY A 257 -1.15 -5.55 -12.78
C GLY A 257 -1.05 -6.16 -14.19
N ILE A 258 -1.49 -7.41 -14.35
CA ILE A 258 -1.43 -8.10 -15.65
C ILE A 258 -2.38 -7.43 -16.65
N VAL A 259 -3.60 -7.11 -16.24
CA VAL A 259 -4.59 -6.48 -17.12
C VAL A 259 -4.14 -5.09 -17.56
N ARG A 260 -3.56 -4.30 -16.64
CA ARG A 260 -2.96 -3.00 -16.98
C ARG A 260 -1.80 -3.16 -17.95
N ALA A 261 -0.86 -4.06 -17.69
CA ALA A 261 0.27 -4.30 -18.56
C ALA A 261 -0.19 -4.77 -19.95
N ALA A 262 -1.20 -5.64 -20.02
CA ALA A 262 -1.80 -6.04 -21.29
C ALA A 262 -2.40 -4.84 -22.05
N ALA A 263 -3.11 -3.95 -21.33
CA ALA A 263 -3.65 -2.73 -21.93
C ALA A 263 -2.53 -1.83 -22.49
N VAL A 264 -1.48 -1.57 -21.72
CA VAL A 264 -0.33 -0.75 -22.14
C VAL A 264 0.33 -1.30 -23.40
N HIS A 265 0.49 -2.63 -23.49
CA HIS A 265 1.17 -3.25 -24.63
C HIS A 265 0.29 -3.49 -25.86
N LEU A 266 -1.04 -3.60 -25.68
CA LEU A 266 -1.96 -3.94 -26.77
C LEU A 266 -2.82 -2.76 -27.21
N LEU A 267 -3.32 -1.95 -26.26
CA LEU A 267 -4.27 -0.85 -26.48
C LEU A 267 -4.00 0.27 -25.47
N PRO A 268 -2.90 1.06 -25.63
CA PRO A 268 -2.48 2.08 -24.64
C PRO A 268 -3.56 3.11 -24.31
N GLU A 269 -4.45 3.40 -25.27
CA GLU A 269 -5.52 4.39 -25.14
C GLU A 269 -6.56 4.04 -24.06
N VAL A 270 -6.68 2.76 -23.70
CA VAL A 270 -7.67 2.27 -22.73
C VAL A 270 -7.08 1.87 -21.39
N GLU A 271 -5.79 2.13 -21.15
CA GLU A 271 -5.05 1.70 -19.95
C GLU A 271 -5.80 2.00 -18.64
N LEU A 272 -6.26 3.24 -18.48
CA LEU A 272 -6.99 3.66 -17.25
C LEU A 272 -8.38 3.05 -17.16
N PHE A 273 -9.09 2.97 -18.29
CA PHE A 273 -10.45 2.42 -18.32
C PHE A 273 -10.50 0.95 -17.99
N VAL A 274 -9.47 0.19 -18.37
CA VAL A 274 -9.43 -1.26 -18.17
C VAL A 274 -9.41 -1.63 -16.71
N ILE A 275 -8.69 -0.89 -15.86
CA ILE A 275 -8.64 -1.15 -14.41
C ILE A 275 -10.03 -0.98 -13.79
N TYR A 276 -10.71 0.14 -14.11
CA TYR A 276 -12.05 0.41 -13.60
C TYR A 276 -13.09 -0.53 -14.20
N GLY A 277 -12.92 -0.90 -15.48
CA GLY A 277 -13.77 -1.89 -16.14
C GLY A 277 -13.71 -3.26 -15.46
N VAL A 278 -12.49 -3.74 -15.13
CA VAL A 278 -12.30 -4.99 -14.38
C VAL A 278 -12.90 -4.90 -12.99
N MET A 279 -12.71 -3.78 -12.28
CA MET A 279 -13.31 -3.56 -10.97
C MET A 279 -14.85 -3.63 -11.06
N ALA A 280 -15.46 -2.90 -12.00
CA ALA A 280 -16.91 -2.92 -12.20
C ALA A 280 -17.43 -4.32 -12.56
N LEU A 281 -16.72 -5.03 -13.44
CA LEU A 281 -17.06 -6.39 -13.85
C LEU A 281 -17.00 -7.35 -12.65
N VAL A 282 -15.92 -7.30 -11.86
CA VAL A 282 -15.81 -8.17 -10.67
C VAL A 282 -16.93 -7.87 -9.68
N LEU A 283 -17.23 -6.60 -9.40
CA LEU A 283 -18.32 -6.24 -8.47
C LEU A 283 -19.70 -6.64 -8.98
N ALA A 284 -19.93 -6.61 -10.30
CA ALA A 284 -21.20 -7.05 -10.90
C ALA A 284 -21.47 -8.55 -10.66
N PHE A 285 -20.42 -9.39 -10.70
CA PHE A 285 -20.56 -10.83 -10.47
C PHE A 285 -20.27 -11.27 -9.03
N ARG A 286 -19.42 -10.54 -8.30
CA ARG A 286 -18.99 -10.80 -6.93
C ARG A 286 -18.97 -9.51 -6.12
N PRO A 287 -20.13 -9.06 -5.59
CA PRO A 287 -20.24 -7.76 -4.91
C PRO A 287 -19.36 -7.61 -3.67
N PHE A 288 -18.90 -8.72 -3.07
CA PHE A 288 -17.95 -8.72 -1.94
C PHE A 288 -16.51 -8.95 -2.35
N GLY A 289 -16.19 -8.91 -3.65
CA GLY A 289 -14.88 -9.27 -4.19
C GLY A 289 -14.68 -10.77 -4.35
N LEU A 290 -13.48 -11.17 -4.82
CA LEU A 290 -13.15 -12.58 -5.11
C LEU A 290 -13.00 -13.43 -3.84
N PHE A 291 -12.48 -12.84 -2.76
CA PHE A 291 -12.25 -13.48 -1.47
C PHE A 291 -12.95 -12.67 -0.38
N ALA A 292 -14.22 -12.98 -0.13
CA ALA A 292 -14.96 -12.36 0.95
C ALA A 292 -14.25 -12.62 2.30
N GLY A 293 -13.93 -11.55 3.03
CA GLY A 293 -13.48 -11.67 4.42
C GLY A 293 -14.58 -12.28 5.30
N PRO A 294 -14.24 -12.77 6.50
CA PRO A 294 -15.23 -13.34 7.42
C PRO A 294 -16.32 -12.30 7.71
N GLU A 295 -17.57 -12.65 7.37
CA GLU A 295 -18.73 -11.83 7.74
C GLU A 295 -18.86 -11.81 9.25
N VAL A 296 -18.87 -10.61 9.83
CA VAL A 296 -19.31 -10.43 11.21
C VAL A 296 -20.79 -10.79 11.25
N ARG A 297 -21.16 -11.89 11.92
CA ARG A 297 -22.53 -12.23 12.18
C ARG A 297 -23.20 -11.04 12.87
N LYS A 298 -24.08 -10.34 12.17
CA LYS A 298 -25.03 -9.42 12.80
C LYS A 298 -26.01 -10.31 13.58
N ILE A 299 -25.86 -10.33 14.91
CA ILE A 299 -26.85 -10.87 15.83
C ILE A 299 -27.91 -9.79 16.06
#